data_d62dc4137d18e7b1eeeafb9ba0d76a2a
#
_entry.id   d62dc4137d18e7b1eeeafb9ba0d76a2a
#
_cell.length_a   1.000
_cell.length_b   1.000
_cell.length_c   1.000
_cell.angle_alpha   90.00
_cell.angle_beta   90.00
_cell.angle_gamma   90.00
#
_symmetry.space_group_name_H-M   'P 1'
#
loop_
_entity.id
_entity.type
_entity.pdbx_description
1 polymer ?
#
loop_
_entity_poly.entity_id
_entity_poly.type
_entity_poly.pdbx_seq_one_letter_code
_entity_poly.pdbx_strand_id
1 'polypeptide(L)'
;SAGPQIATTTGTPAPTQAPAPAYPALAVNTPSTASNPIGLPAAALNDPMSRDIARELADLRQNTIPFVRGDVGIRSRDGESGLSELTELGATLSVAVSPFDEGRLTVTARPVSLDSGTPEGDGARRFGLNALVPTTVTESNYQALATIVDNNAGVWNLLTPTEKQILGAAITTPDATTLTDFVTSNPTVVAALTDDLRTAITTAVAADAATTLSSFVSDNPTIWNDLTTAQESVLSAALAADSYSFDTARMAALRRAPPQDDAGVALALAYEIGDIKADAGTTPLGFEVQNVVGGVTYAPRLSETTTLKLTGERRAVTDSLLSYAGTVEPFTGKRWGGVTRTGGRVMVSDDDGDVGIYGGGAYYRLEGDNVDSNQQLEATVGAYIRPYKTERAELSVGVNLSYLNYEKNLGEFSFGHGGYFSPQSFYSVSFPVEYTGESRSGKWNYTIGGAIGYQRYEKDAAPYFPTDGKLQGILEDEVSAGLISSAYYAAGSESGVGGNIHGGFDYAFDRQTTVGASASFDSFGDYSESSVMVYVKRLLEVAP
;
A
#
# COMPACT_ATOMS: atom_id res chain seq x y z
N SER A 1 -0.59 -48.65 -26.10
CA SER A 1 -0.12 -47.27 -26.36
C SER A 1 -0.70 -46.36 -25.30
N ALA A 2 0.11 -46.08 -24.28
CA ALA A 2 -0.21 -45.16 -23.24
C ALA A 2 0.37 -43.77 -23.61
N GLY A 3 -0.50 -42.76 -23.66
CA GLY A 3 -0.08 -41.39 -23.85
C GLY A 3 0.45 -40.79 -22.54
N PRO A 4 1.32 -39.80 -22.59
CA PRO A 4 1.92 -39.20 -21.40
C PRO A 4 0.90 -38.39 -20.63
N GLN A 5 0.76 -38.66 -19.33
CA GLN A 5 0.04 -37.82 -18.39
C GLN A 5 0.90 -36.57 -18.13
N ILE A 6 0.31 -35.41 -18.42
CA ILE A 6 0.85 -34.11 -18.00
C ILE A 6 0.50 -33.96 -16.51
N ALA A 7 1.52 -33.94 -15.67
CA ALA A 7 1.39 -33.57 -14.28
C ALA A 7 1.05 -32.07 -14.21
N THR A 8 -0.17 -31.75 -13.86
CA THR A 8 -0.56 -30.40 -13.46
C THR A 8 -0.02 -30.15 -12.05
N THR A 9 1.08 -29.45 -11.96
CA THR A 9 1.51 -28.83 -10.71
C THR A 9 0.56 -27.65 -10.46
N THR A 10 -0.38 -27.85 -9.57
CA THR A 10 -1.13 -26.75 -8.95
C THR A 10 -0.20 -26.04 -7.99
N GLY A 11 0.61 -25.14 -8.50
CA GLY A 11 1.22 -24.09 -7.71
C GLY A 11 0.14 -23.07 -7.40
N THR A 12 -0.24 -22.96 -6.15
CA THR A 12 -1.04 -21.83 -5.64
C THR A 12 -0.19 -20.58 -5.89
N PRO A 13 -0.64 -19.59 -6.67
CA PRO A 13 0.09 -18.33 -6.76
C PRO A 13 0.02 -17.66 -5.38
N ALA A 14 1.17 -17.22 -4.89
CA ALA A 14 1.23 -16.33 -3.74
C ALA A 14 0.41 -15.06 -4.08
N PRO A 15 -0.38 -14.52 -3.14
CA PRO A 15 -1.13 -13.31 -3.39
C PRO A 15 -0.15 -12.16 -3.59
N THR A 16 -0.01 -11.72 -4.83
CA THR A 16 0.64 -10.46 -5.17
C THR A 16 -0.35 -9.34 -4.88
N GLN A 17 -0.14 -8.64 -3.78
CA GLN A 17 -0.96 -7.49 -3.43
C GLN A 17 -0.35 -6.22 -3.99
N ALA A 18 -1.14 -5.46 -4.72
CA ALA A 18 -0.84 -4.10 -5.09
C ALA A 18 -1.66 -3.12 -4.26
N PRO A 19 -1.08 -2.05 -3.76
CA PRO A 19 -1.79 -1.01 -3.04
C PRO A 19 -2.56 -0.09 -3.98
N ALA A 20 -3.63 0.45 -3.47
CA ALA A 20 -4.60 1.27 -4.15
C ALA A 20 -4.29 2.77 -4.14
N PRO A 21 -4.96 3.55 -4.99
CA PRO A 21 -4.74 4.99 -5.12
C PRO A 21 -5.36 5.85 -4.02
N ALA A 22 -4.70 6.97 -3.77
CA ALA A 22 -4.92 7.90 -2.70
C ALA A 22 -6.17 8.78 -2.81
N TYR A 23 -6.88 8.93 -1.69
CA TYR A 23 -7.89 9.99 -1.54
C TYR A 23 -7.24 11.31 -1.09
N PRO A 24 -7.72 12.47 -1.56
CA PRO A 24 -7.30 13.73 -0.99
C PRO A 24 -7.83 13.84 0.45
N ALA A 25 -6.93 13.80 1.42
CA ALA A 25 -7.26 14.21 2.76
C ALA A 25 -7.61 15.69 2.73
N LEU A 26 -8.78 16.05 3.28
CA LEU A 26 -9.24 17.40 3.44
C LEU A 26 -9.57 18.18 2.15
N ALA A 27 -10.44 17.64 1.31
CA ALA A 27 -11.39 18.54 0.71
C ALA A 27 -12.44 18.86 1.79
N VAL A 28 -12.68 20.11 2.09
CA VAL A 28 -13.89 20.54 2.81
C VAL A 28 -15.03 20.28 1.84
N ASN A 29 -15.37 19.02 1.69
CA ASN A 29 -16.50 18.63 0.88
C ASN A 29 -17.70 18.59 1.80
N THR A 30 -18.67 19.40 1.49
CA THR A 30 -20.06 18.91 1.56
C THR A 30 -20.03 17.46 1.10
N PRO A 31 -20.83 16.55 1.68
CA PRO A 31 -20.84 15.19 1.22
C PRO A 31 -21.25 15.20 -0.23
N SER A 32 -20.27 15.31 -1.08
CA SER A 32 -20.38 14.69 -2.33
C SER A 32 -20.48 13.21 -1.98
N THR A 33 -21.63 12.63 -2.16
CA THR A 33 -21.80 11.23 -2.45
C THR A 33 -21.09 11.01 -3.79
N ALA A 34 -19.87 11.52 -3.93
CA ALA A 34 -19.04 11.38 -5.09
C ALA A 34 -18.52 9.94 -5.07
N SER A 35 -19.41 9.11 -5.46
CA SER A 35 -19.19 7.86 -6.08
C SER A 35 -18.17 8.00 -7.18
N ASN A 36 -17.40 6.99 -7.34
CA ASN A 36 -16.50 6.81 -8.46
C ASN A 36 -17.28 6.29 -9.69
N PRO A 37 -18.02 7.12 -10.48
CA PRO A 37 -18.82 6.62 -11.60
C PRO A 37 -17.95 6.22 -12.77
N ILE A 38 -16.66 6.49 -12.74
CA ILE A 38 -15.80 6.47 -13.91
C ILE A 38 -14.72 5.39 -13.85
N GLY A 39 -14.70 4.49 -12.85
CA GLY A 39 -13.71 3.39 -12.81
C GLY A 39 -12.25 3.86 -12.87
N LEU A 40 -12.01 5.11 -12.47
CA LEU A 40 -10.67 5.57 -12.12
C LEU A 40 -10.39 5.19 -10.68
N PRO A 41 -9.15 4.92 -10.34
CA PRO A 41 -8.73 4.93 -8.96
C PRO A 41 -9.28 6.18 -8.25
N ALA A 42 -9.75 6.03 -7.03
CA ALA A 42 -10.42 7.11 -6.28
C ALA A 42 -9.66 8.45 -6.26
N ALA A 43 -8.33 8.43 -6.45
CA ALA A 43 -7.49 9.60 -6.62
C ALA A 43 -7.73 10.38 -7.93
N ALA A 44 -8.21 9.72 -8.97
CA ALA A 44 -8.45 10.32 -10.27
C ALA A 44 -9.92 10.77 -10.49
N LEU A 45 -10.80 10.50 -9.53
CA LEU A 45 -12.23 10.44 -9.73
C LEU A 45 -13.10 11.49 -9.07
N ASN A 46 -12.52 12.51 -8.57
CA ASN A 46 -13.33 13.61 -8.08
C ASN A 46 -13.94 14.40 -9.23
N ASP A 47 -14.81 13.78 -10.04
CA ASP A 47 -15.84 14.56 -10.71
C ASP A 47 -16.82 13.80 -11.62
N PRO A 48 -18.09 13.80 -11.32
CA PRO A 48 -19.15 14.09 -12.27
C PRO A 48 -19.40 15.60 -12.24
N MET A 49 -18.62 16.31 -13.00
CA MET A 49 -18.46 17.76 -12.94
C MET A 49 -19.75 18.57 -13.18
N SER A 50 -20.64 18.08 -14.00
CA SER A 50 -21.86 18.81 -14.37
C SER A 50 -22.91 18.86 -13.26
N ARG A 51 -22.99 17.86 -12.39
CA ARG A 51 -23.93 17.85 -11.26
C ARG A 51 -23.43 18.63 -10.07
N ASP A 52 -22.16 18.55 -9.78
CA ASP A 52 -21.57 19.36 -8.72
C ASP A 52 -21.66 20.84 -9.06
N ILE A 53 -21.50 21.20 -10.33
CA ILE A 53 -21.65 22.59 -10.78
C ILE A 53 -23.10 23.07 -10.74
N ALA A 54 -24.09 22.27 -11.14
CA ALA A 54 -25.49 22.64 -11.03
C ALA A 54 -25.96 22.69 -9.57
N ARG A 55 -25.43 21.79 -8.71
CA ARG A 55 -25.64 21.86 -7.25
C ARG A 55 -24.84 22.99 -6.62
N GLU A 56 -23.58 23.22 -7.03
CA GLU A 56 -22.79 24.38 -6.58
C GLU A 56 -23.46 25.71 -6.96
N LEU A 57 -24.15 25.79 -8.09
CA LEU A 57 -24.92 26.99 -8.45
C LEU A 57 -26.21 27.15 -7.64
N ALA A 58 -26.86 26.05 -7.29
CA ALA A 58 -27.97 26.09 -6.34
C ALA A 58 -27.46 26.39 -4.93
N ASP A 59 -26.30 25.83 -4.56
CA ASP A 59 -25.58 26.12 -3.33
C ASP A 59 -24.99 27.55 -3.30
N LEU A 60 -24.51 28.09 -4.42
CA LEU A 60 -24.04 29.48 -4.51
C LEU A 60 -25.14 30.49 -4.18
N ARG A 61 -26.39 30.18 -4.46
CA ARG A 61 -27.54 30.99 -4.04
C ARG A 61 -27.95 30.77 -2.58
N GLN A 62 -27.51 29.66 -1.95
CA GLN A 62 -27.67 29.37 -0.50
C GLN A 62 -26.36 29.56 0.29
N ASN A 63 -25.27 29.95 -0.37
CA ASN A 63 -23.91 29.94 0.16
C ASN A 63 -23.61 30.97 1.25
N THR A 64 -24.53 31.88 1.54
CA THR A 64 -24.34 32.87 2.61
C THR A 64 -24.86 32.40 3.96
N ILE A 65 -25.60 31.27 4.04
CA ILE A 65 -26.22 30.84 5.30
C ILE A 65 -25.17 30.10 6.15
N PRO A 66 -24.86 30.59 7.35
CA PRO A 66 -23.94 29.88 8.25
C PRO A 66 -24.48 28.52 8.66
N PHE A 67 -23.59 27.52 8.81
CA PHE A 67 -23.99 26.21 9.30
C PHE A 67 -22.92 25.56 10.17
N VAL A 68 -23.36 24.59 10.96
CA VAL A 68 -22.51 23.61 11.63
C VAL A 68 -22.83 22.22 11.08
N ARG A 69 -21.80 21.43 10.81
CA ARG A 69 -21.92 20.07 10.36
C ARG A 69 -21.00 19.17 11.17
N GLY A 70 -21.51 18.02 11.58
CA GLY A 70 -20.75 16.94 12.17
C GLY A 70 -21.00 15.66 11.38
N ASP A 71 -19.96 14.89 11.12
CA ASP A 71 -20.04 13.56 10.53
C ASP A 71 -19.12 12.55 11.23
N VAL A 72 -19.46 11.28 11.11
CA VAL A 72 -18.64 10.15 11.54
C VAL A 72 -18.66 9.10 10.42
N GLY A 73 -17.50 8.56 10.10
CA GLY A 73 -17.37 7.56 9.05
C GLY A 73 -16.31 6.54 9.35
N ILE A 74 -16.45 5.40 8.71
CA ILE A 74 -15.47 4.33 8.67
C ILE A 74 -15.13 4.03 7.21
N ARG A 75 -13.86 3.83 6.94
CA ARG A 75 -13.33 3.33 5.68
C ARG A 75 -12.50 2.10 5.96
N SER A 76 -12.72 1.04 5.21
CA SER A 76 -11.95 -0.19 5.31
C SER A 76 -11.50 -0.61 3.93
N ARG A 77 -10.22 -0.89 3.81
CA ARG A 77 -9.56 -1.42 2.63
C ARG A 77 -8.98 -2.76 2.97
N ASP A 78 -9.24 -3.75 2.12
CA ASP A 78 -8.58 -5.04 2.23
C ASP A 78 -7.11 -4.94 1.79
N GLY A 79 -6.32 -5.89 2.26
CA GLY A 79 -4.90 -5.88 1.99
C GLY A 79 -4.14 -6.85 2.89
N GLU A 80 -2.83 -6.74 2.88
CA GLU A 80 -1.96 -7.48 3.78
C GLU A 80 -1.79 -6.74 5.10
N SER A 81 -2.06 -7.47 6.20
CA SER A 81 -2.01 -6.92 7.55
C SER A 81 -0.66 -6.29 7.88
N GLY A 82 -0.71 -5.07 8.43
CA GLY A 82 0.45 -4.26 8.76
C GLY A 82 1.13 -3.58 7.55
N LEU A 83 0.63 -3.78 6.33
CA LEU A 83 1.14 -3.21 5.09
C LEU A 83 0.05 -2.43 4.35
N SER A 84 -0.67 -3.10 3.45
CA SER A 84 -1.68 -2.48 2.58
C SER A 84 -3.11 -2.52 3.12
N GLU A 85 -3.41 -3.38 4.10
CA GLU A 85 -4.67 -3.32 4.83
C GLU A 85 -4.79 -2.00 5.57
N LEU A 86 -5.99 -1.39 5.59
CA LEU A 86 -6.22 -0.13 6.29
C LEU A 86 -7.66 -0.02 6.76
N THR A 87 -7.83 0.20 8.05
CA THR A 87 -9.09 0.65 8.64
C THR A 87 -8.92 2.09 9.14
N GLU A 88 -9.76 2.98 8.67
CA GLU A 88 -9.82 4.38 9.11
C GLU A 88 -11.15 4.67 9.79
N LEU A 89 -11.10 5.14 11.01
CA LEU A 89 -12.22 5.73 11.72
C LEU A 89 -12.01 7.24 11.78
N GLY A 90 -12.94 8.00 11.21
CA GLY A 90 -12.88 9.46 11.18
C GLY A 90 -14.16 10.11 11.69
N ALA A 91 -14.02 11.29 12.27
CA ALA A 91 -15.13 12.19 12.52
C ALA A 91 -14.74 13.58 12.00
N THR A 92 -15.73 14.38 11.59
CA THR A 92 -15.47 15.74 11.11
C THR A 92 -16.40 16.71 11.82
N LEU A 93 -15.87 17.85 12.23
CA LEU A 93 -16.66 18.99 12.68
C LEU A 93 -16.30 20.19 11.80
N SER A 94 -17.30 20.74 11.11
CA SER A 94 -17.14 21.91 10.26
C SER A 94 -18.08 23.03 10.69
N VAL A 95 -17.55 24.24 10.68
CA VAL A 95 -18.32 25.47 10.91
C VAL A 95 -18.09 26.39 9.72
N ALA A 96 -19.17 26.78 9.07
CA ALA A 96 -19.15 27.68 7.94
C ALA A 96 -19.85 29.00 8.27
N VAL A 97 -19.23 30.10 7.85
CA VAL A 97 -19.75 31.46 7.97
C VAL A 97 -19.54 32.23 6.66
N SER A 98 -20.35 33.25 6.43
CA SER A 98 -20.19 34.13 5.26
C SER A 98 -19.67 35.48 5.72
N PRO A 99 -18.33 35.70 5.75
CA PRO A 99 -17.78 36.99 6.13
C PRO A 99 -18.19 38.06 5.08
N PHE A 100 -18.67 39.18 5.55
CA PHE A 100 -19.06 40.32 4.69
C PHE A 100 -20.22 40.06 3.72
N ASP A 101 -21.05 39.04 3.99
CA ASP A 101 -22.14 38.57 3.11
C ASP A 101 -21.67 38.14 1.70
N GLU A 102 -20.37 37.89 1.53
CA GLU A 102 -19.77 37.42 0.30
C GLU A 102 -18.91 36.18 0.54
N GLY A 103 -19.12 35.15 -0.27
CA GLY A 103 -18.39 33.88 -0.18
C GLY A 103 -18.70 33.10 1.10
N ARG A 104 -17.98 32.02 1.30
CA ARG A 104 -18.11 31.11 2.45
C ARG A 104 -16.74 30.76 3.01
N LEU A 105 -16.54 31.03 4.30
CA LEU A 105 -15.37 30.60 5.07
C LEU A 105 -15.75 29.38 5.89
N THR A 106 -15.04 28.28 5.74
CA THR A 106 -15.26 27.04 6.49
C THR A 106 -14.02 26.67 7.28
N VAL A 107 -14.20 26.41 8.57
CA VAL A 107 -13.18 25.85 9.46
C VAL A 107 -13.53 24.40 9.76
N THR A 108 -12.58 23.50 9.62
CA THR A 108 -12.80 22.06 9.81
C THR A 108 -11.76 21.50 10.76
N ALA A 109 -12.21 20.63 11.68
CA ALA A 109 -11.37 19.76 12.49
C ALA A 109 -11.80 18.32 12.24
N ARG A 110 -10.82 17.43 11.95
CA ARG A 110 -11.06 16.02 11.66
C ARG A 110 -10.14 15.13 12.49
N PRO A 111 -10.59 14.59 13.64
CA PRO A 111 -9.95 13.47 14.28
C PRO A 111 -10.02 12.22 13.39
N VAL A 112 -8.90 11.51 13.32
CA VAL A 112 -8.72 10.28 12.52
C VAL A 112 -7.95 9.28 13.35
N SER A 113 -8.35 8.01 13.29
CA SER A 113 -7.60 6.87 13.79
C SER A 113 -7.43 5.86 12.67
N LEU A 114 -6.22 5.40 12.48
CA LEU A 114 -5.80 4.42 11.47
C LEU A 114 -5.33 3.15 12.15
N ASP A 115 -5.67 2.00 11.57
CA ASP A 115 -5.16 0.69 11.97
C ASP A 115 -4.93 -0.14 10.70
N SER A 116 -3.72 -0.64 10.57
CA SER A 116 -3.27 -1.52 9.47
C SER A 116 -2.90 -2.93 9.97
N GLY A 117 -2.95 -3.17 11.29
CA GLY A 117 -2.52 -4.43 11.90
C GLY A 117 -1.01 -4.53 12.08
N THR A 118 -0.51 -5.76 12.15
CA THR A 118 0.93 -6.04 12.36
C THR A 118 1.47 -6.85 11.18
N PRO A 119 2.61 -6.45 10.58
CA PRO A 119 3.23 -7.25 9.54
C PRO A 119 3.73 -8.59 10.09
N GLU A 120 3.33 -9.70 9.47
CA GLU A 120 3.74 -11.05 9.87
C GLU A 120 4.33 -11.82 8.69
N GLY A 121 5.07 -12.89 8.98
CA GLY A 121 5.59 -13.82 7.98
C GLY A 121 6.41 -13.14 6.87
N ASP A 122 5.96 -13.25 5.62
CA ASP A 122 6.58 -12.61 4.46
C ASP A 122 6.34 -11.09 4.46
N GLY A 123 5.22 -10.62 4.96
CA GLY A 123 4.94 -9.20 5.15
C GLY A 123 5.96 -8.53 6.09
N ALA A 124 6.25 -9.17 7.22
CA ALA A 124 7.30 -8.69 8.12
C ALA A 124 8.67 -8.60 7.43
N ARG A 125 9.00 -9.54 6.53
CA ARG A 125 10.25 -9.51 5.75
C ARG A 125 10.32 -8.30 4.82
N ARG A 126 9.20 -7.89 4.25
CA ARG A 126 9.11 -6.76 3.31
C ARG A 126 8.94 -5.40 3.99
N PHE A 127 8.88 -5.35 5.33
CA PHE A 127 8.72 -4.11 6.08
C PHE A 127 10.07 -3.50 6.48
N GLY A 128 10.29 -2.22 6.16
CA GLY A 128 11.49 -1.47 6.54
C GLY A 128 12.79 -2.09 6.03
N LEU A 129 13.73 -2.31 6.92
CA LEU A 129 15.02 -2.95 6.64
C LEU A 129 15.03 -4.47 6.85
N ASN A 130 13.91 -5.09 7.17
CA ASN A 130 13.84 -6.52 7.45
C ASN A 130 14.26 -7.42 6.25
N ALA A 131 14.24 -6.88 5.03
CA ALA A 131 14.73 -7.58 3.84
C ALA A 131 16.22 -7.95 3.93
N LEU A 132 17.00 -7.20 4.72
CA LEU A 132 18.42 -7.48 5.01
C LEU A 132 18.63 -8.68 5.94
N VAL A 133 17.58 -9.27 6.51
CA VAL A 133 17.69 -10.46 7.33
C VAL A 133 17.68 -11.69 6.42
N PRO A 134 18.78 -12.42 6.27
CA PRO A 134 18.88 -13.59 5.40
C PRO A 134 17.78 -14.62 5.66
N THR A 135 17.32 -15.30 4.61
CA THR A 135 16.29 -16.34 4.71
C THR A 135 16.87 -17.75 4.70
N THR A 136 18.08 -17.91 4.16
CA THR A 136 18.73 -19.21 4.00
C THR A 136 20.22 -19.04 4.22
N VAL A 137 20.82 -19.85 5.11
CA VAL A 137 22.27 -19.96 5.24
C VAL A 137 22.65 -21.44 5.15
N THR A 138 23.54 -21.78 4.26
CA THR A 138 24.15 -23.10 4.13
C THR A 138 25.62 -23.00 4.50
N GLU A 139 26.29 -24.12 4.71
CA GLU A 139 27.74 -24.12 4.99
C GLU A 139 28.52 -23.43 3.86
N SER A 140 28.13 -23.65 2.60
CA SER A 140 28.83 -23.08 1.45
C SER A 140 28.74 -21.55 1.37
N ASN A 141 27.69 -20.92 1.93
CA ASN A 141 27.52 -19.45 1.91
C ASN A 141 27.80 -18.78 3.27
N TYR A 142 28.13 -19.55 4.31
CA TYR A 142 28.48 -19.00 5.64
C TYR A 142 29.68 -18.04 5.58
N GLN A 143 30.73 -18.40 4.86
CA GLN A 143 31.92 -17.54 4.71
C GLN A 143 31.58 -16.27 3.93
N ALA A 144 30.69 -16.38 2.93
CA ALA A 144 30.19 -15.22 2.21
C ALA A 144 29.41 -14.28 3.13
N LEU A 145 28.53 -14.82 3.98
CA LEU A 145 27.80 -14.02 4.99
C LEU A 145 28.77 -13.31 5.94
N ALA A 146 29.76 -14.00 6.49
CA ALA A 146 30.77 -13.40 7.37
C ALA A 146 31.48 -12.23 6.67
N THR A 147 31.87 -12.41 5.39
CA THR A 147 32.50 -11.37 4.57
C THR A 147 31.56 -10.17 4.36
N ILE A 148 30.29 -10.41 4.09
CA ILE A 148 29.28 -9.35 3.92
C ILE A 148 29.12 -8.56 5.21
N VAL A 149 29.03 -9.23 6.36
CA VAL A 149 28.94 -8.60 7.69
C VAL A 149 30.17 -7.74 7.98
N ASP A 150 31.37 -8.25 7.73
CA ASP A 150 32.63 -7.52 7.97
C ASP A 150 32.75 -6.28 7.07
N ASN A 151 32.37 -6.39 5.81
CA ASN A 151 32.41 -5.29 4.87
C ASN A 151 31.32 -4.23 5.13
N ASN A 152 30.23 -4.61 5.80
CA ASN A 152 29.07 -3.77 6.04
C ASN A 152 28.76 -3.59 7.54
N ALA A 153 29.81 -3.50 8.35
CA ALA A 153 29.70 -3.39 9.80
C ALA A 153 28.76 -2.25 10.28
N GLY A 154 28.64 -1.17 9.49
CA GLY A 154 27.71 -0.06 9.78
C GLY A 154 26.25 -0.48 9.80
N VAL A 155 25.83 -1.40 8.94
CA VAL A 155 24.46 -1.93 8.88
C VAL A 155 24.23 -2.92 10.01
N TRP A 156 25.15 -3.86 10.22
CA TRP A 156 25.03 -4.88 11.26
C TRP A 156 25.15 -4.30 12.67
N ASN A 157 25.77 -3.13 12.83
CA ASN A 157 25.79 -2.40 14.09
C ASN A 157 24.43 -1.80 14.50
N LEU A 158 23.44 -1.78 13.61
CA LEU A 158 22.05 -1.45 13.95
C LEU A 158 21.40 -2.53 14.83
N LEU A 159 21.90 -3.76 14.77
CA LEU A 159 21.44 -4.85 15.63
C LEU A 159 21.86 -4.62 17.09
N THR A 160 20.94 -4.88 18.01
CA THR A 160 21.21 -4.88 19.44
C THR A 160 22.19 -6.01 19.82
N PRO A 161 22.87 -5.94 20.97
CA PRO A 161 23.72 -7.04 21.45
C PRO A 161 22.99 -8.38 21.52
N THR A 162 21.71 -8.39 21.91
CA THR A 162 20.89 -9.60 21.96
C THR A 162 20.63 -10.16 20.56
N GLU A 163 20.32 -9.32 19.59
CA GLU A 163 20.10 -9.73 18.19
C GLU A 163 21.38 -10.27 17.56
N LYS A 164 22.53 -9.66 17.84
CA LYS A 164 23.85 -10.18 17.43
C LYS A 164 24.13 -11.56 18.03
N GLN A 165 23.74 -11.77 19.29
CA GLN A 165 23.87 -13.08 19.94
C GLN A 165 22.91 -14.12 19.30
N ILE A 166 21.67 -13.74 19.00
CA ILE A 166 20.70 -14.60 18.30
C ILE A 166 21.23 -14.95 16.90
N LEU A 167 21.73 -13.95 16.15
CA LEU A 167 22.33 -14.16 14.84
C LEU A 167 23.53 -15.12 14.93
N GLY A 168 24.43 -14.89 15.86
CA GLY A 168 25.56 -15.77 16.12
C GLY A 168 25.12 -17.20 16.47
N ALA A 169 24.10 -17.35 17.32
CA ALA A 169 23.56 -18.66 17.66
C ALA A 169 22.84 -19.34 16.49
N ALA A 170 22.12 -18.58 15.66
CA ALA A 170 21.45 -19.11 14.47
C ALA A 170 22.45 -19.60 13.40
N ILE A 171 23.60 -18.94 13.32
CA ILE A 171 24.68 -19.28 12.37
C ILE A 171 25.60 -20.36 12.91
N THR A 172 25.85 -20.40 14.23
CA THR A 172 26.82 -21.29 14.86
C THR A 172 26.24 -22.52 15.54
N THR A 173 24.90 -22.72 15.47
CA THR A 173 24.32 -24.00 15.96
C THR A 173 24.33 -24.97 14.76
N PRO A 174 25.38 -25.70 14.53
CA PRO A 174 25.35 -26.76 13.55
C PRO A 174 24.54 -27.92 14.13
N ASP A 175 23.59 -28.48 13.37
CA ASP A 175 23.27 -29.90 13.47
C ASP A 175 24.38 -30.71 12.77
N ALA A 176 25.61 -30.20 12.78
CA ALA A 176 26.72 -30.91 12.22
C ALA A 176 26.90 -32.20 13.02
N THR A 177 26.84 -33.31 12.33
CA THR A 177 27.18 -34.61 12.93
C THR A 177 28.59 -34.50 13.50
N THR A 178 28.72 -34.52 14.82
CA THR A 178 30.06 -34.55 15.41
C THR A 178 30.73 -35.86 15.03
N LEU A 179 32.05 -35.82 14.92
CA LEU A 179 32.83 -37.05 14.70
C LEU A 179 32.53 -38.09 15.80
N THR A 180 32.29 -37.66 17.02
CA THR A 180 31.90 -38.50 18.16
C THR A 180 30.55 -39.18 17.91
N ASP A 181 29.53 -38.43 17.45
CA ASP A 181 28.20 -38.97 17.21
C ASP A 181 28.21 -39.94 16.03
N PHE A 182 28.97 -39.61 14.96
CA PHE A 182 29.14 -40.51 13.81
C PHE A 182 29.77 -41.83 14.22
N VAL A 183 30.88 -41.79 14.99
CA VAL A 183 31.60 -42.97 15.47
C VAL A 183 30.70 -43.84 16.34
N THR A 184 29.93 -43.24 17.23
CA THR A 184 29.03 -43.94 18.15
C THR A 184 27.86 -44.61 17.38
N SER A 185 27.33 -43.93 16.39
CA SER A 185 26.18 -44.42 15.60
C SER A 185 26.55 -45.41 14.51
N ASN A 186 27.81 -45.42 14.04
CA ASN A 186 28.24 -46.20 12.92
C ASN A 186 29.49 -47.08 13.22
N PRO A 187 29.47 -47.93 14.23
CA PRO A 187 30.64 -48.70 14.69
C PRO A 187 31.15 -49.66 13.58
N THR A 188 30.31 -50.16 12.69
CA THR A 188 30.69 -51.05 11.59
C THR A 188 31.49 -50.31 10.52
N VAL A 189 31.20 -49.03 10.26
CA VAL A 189 31.99 -48.19 9.31
C VAL A 189 33.37 -47.94 9.93
N VAL A 190 33.42 -47.55 11.21
CA VAL A 190 34.66 -47.25 11.91
C VAL A 190 35.56 -48.49 12.02
N ALA A 191 34.99 -49.69 12.23
CA ALA A 191 35.73 -50.96 12.29
C ALA A 191 36.37 -51.36 10.93
N ALA A 192 35.86 -50.87 9.83
CA ALA A 192 36.40 -51.11 8.48
C ALA A 192 37.61 -50.23 8.14
N LEU A 193 37.81 -49.12 8.89
CA LEU A 193 38.91 -48.20 8.63
C LEU A 193 40.24 -48.76 9.06
N THR A 194 41.32 -48.32 8.43
CA THR A 194 42.70 -48.62 8.83
C THR A 194 43.01 -48.21 10.27
N ASP A 195 44.03 -48.83 10.86
CA ASP A 195 44.45 -48.47 12.23
C ASP A 195 44.90 -47.01 12.32
N ASP A 196 45.49 -46.46 11.28
CA ASP A 196 45.91 -45.06 11.19
C ASP A 196 44.71 -44.10 11.22
N LEU A 197 43.65 -44.40 10.47
CA LEU A 197 42.43 -43.58 10.49
C LEU A 197 41.67 -43.69 11.80
N ARG A 198 41.60 -44.86 12.44
CA ARG A 198 41.02 -45.04 13.77
C ARG A 198 41.81 -44.27 14.84
N THR A 199 43.15 -44.25 14.74
CA THR A 199 43.99 -43.45 15.60
C THR A 199 43.79 -41.96 15.36
N ALA A 200 43.66 -41.52 14.11
CA ALA A 200 43.35 -40.13 13.78
C ALA A 200 41.98 -39.69 14.33
N ILE A 201 40.93 -40.53 14.21
CA ILE A 201 39.59 -40.28 14.81
C ILE A 201 39.75 -40.11 16.34
N THR A 202 40.42 -41.06 17.01
CA THR A 202 40.58 -41.00 18.47
C THR A 202 41.34 -39.74 18.90
N THR A 203 42.34 -39.35 18.14
CA THR A 203 43.13 -38.14 18.40
C THR A 203 42.29 -36.87 18.16
N ALA A 204 41.54 -36.80 17.09
CA ALA A 204 40.68 -35.66 16.78
C ALA A 204 39.59 -35.46 17.85
N VAL A 205 38.89 -36.54 18.22
CA VAL A 205 37.86 -36.50 19.29
C VAL A 205 38.45 -36.13 20.66
N ALA A 206 39.65 -36.58 20.94
CA ALA A 206 40.33 -36.23 22.19
C ALA A 206 40.84 -34.77 22.23
N ALA A 207 41.20 -34.23 21.07
CA ALA A 207 41.63 -32.84 20.92
C ALA A 207 40.47 -31.86 21.03
N ASP A 208 39.35 -32.15 20.36
CA ASP A 208 38.13 -31.36 20.42
C ASP A 208 36.90 -32.25 20.14
N ALA A 209 36.04 -32.40 21.17
CA ALA A 209 34.82 -33.18 21.07
C ALA A 209 33.77 -32.59 20.10
N ALA A 210 33.93 -31.31 19.73
CA ALA A 210 33.07 -30.62 18.74
C ALA A 210 33.58 -30.76 17.30
N THR A 211 34.69 -31.49 17.06
CA THR A 211 35.19 -31.78 15.71
C THR A 211 34.06 -32.37 14.85
N THR A 212 33.75 -31.74 13.70
CA THR A 212 32.72 -32.22 12.80
C THR A 212 33.22 -33.36 11.92
N LEU A 213 32.30 -34.23 11.50
CA LEU A 213 32.59 -35.30 10.56
C LEU A 213 33.15 -34.77 9.24
N SER A 214 32.58 -33.68 8.72
CA SER A 214 32.99 -33.05 7.47
C SER A 214 34.43 -32.52 7.54
N SER A 215 34.80 -31.85 8.62
CA SER A 215 36.18 -31.38 8.83
C SER A 215 37.15 -32.55 8.88
N PHE A 216 36.82 -33.60 9.65
CA PHE A 216 37.68 -34.77 9.74
C PHE A 216 37.87 -35.48 8.36
N VAL A 217 36.79 -35.67 7.60
CA VAL A 217 36.86 -36.31 6.27
C VAL A 217 37.62 -35.44 5.27
N SER A 218 37.51 -34.15 5.36
CA SER A 218 38.28 -33.19 4.53
C SER A 218 39.78 -33.31 4.79
N ASP A 219 40.18 -33.46 6.06
CA ASP A 219 41.57 -33.59 6.47
C ASP A 219 42.13 -35.00 6.22
N ASN A 220 41.25 -36.01 6.08
CA ASN A 220 41.60 -37.40 5.91
C ASN A 220 40.90 -38.04 4.68
N PRO A 221 41.13 -37.55 3.46
CA PRO A 221 40.39 -37.97 2.28
C PRO A 221 40.61 -39.45 1.91
N THR A 222 41.63 -40.09 2.43
CA THR A 222 41.90 -41.51 2.22
C THR A 222 40.87 -42.44 2.87
N ILE A 223 40.00 -41.92 3.75
CA ILE A 223 38.90 -42.66 4.39
C ILE A 223 38.01 -43.39 3.38
N TRP A 224 37.81 -42.81 2.20
CA TRP A 224 37.02 -43.41 1.14
C TRP A 224 37.61 -44.71 0.58
N ASN A 225 38.93 -44.91 0.67
CA ASN A 225 39.62 -46.09 0.13
C ASN A 225 39.38 -47.36 0.94
N ASP A 226 38.97 -47.22 2.21
CA ASP A 226 38.80 -48.34 3.13
C ASP A 226 37.35 -48.84 3.20
N LEU A 227 36.43 -48.12 2.59
CA LEU A 227 34.98 -48.35 2.71
C LEU A 227 34.43 -49.16 1.52
N THR A 228 33.48 -50.03 1.80
CA THR A 228 32.62 -50.63 0.75
C THR A 228 31.60 -49.64 0.29
N THR A 229 30.99 -49.81 -0.89
CA THR A 229 29.95 -48.93 -1.44
C THR A 229 28.79 -48.69 -0.47
N ALA A 230 28.42 -49.71 0.32
CA ALA A 230 27.36 -49.54 1.33
C ALA A 230 27.82 -48.61 2.48
N GLN A 231 29.08 -48.68 2.90
CA GLN A 231 29.69 -47.86 3.96
C GLN A 231 29.96 -46.44 3.45
N GLU A 232 30.38 -46.30 2.17
CA GLU A 232 30.47 -44.99 1.50
C GLU A 232 29.11 -44.28 1.46
N SER A 233 28.04 -45.04 1.21
CA SER A 233 26.67 -44.50 1.22
C SER A 233 26.27 -43.96 2.62
N VAL A 234 26.68 -44.70 3.70
CA VAL A 234 26.42 -44.26 5.07
C VAL A 234 27.23 -42.98 5.43
N LEU A 235 28.51 -42.96 5.03
CA LEU A 235 29.36 -41.78 5.27
C LEU A 235 28.86 -40.57 4.46
N SER A 236 28.51 -40.80 3.18
CA SER A 236 27.95 -39.76 2.32
C SER A 236 26.62 -39.21 2.85
N ALA A 237 25.74 -40.09 3.38
CA ALA A 237 24.48 -39.65 4.01
C ALA A 237 24.72 -38.85 5.28
N ALA A 238 25.70 -39.24 6.10
CA ALA A 238 26.07 -38.49 7.31
C ALA A 238 26.69 -37.12 6.98
N LEU A 239 27.53 -37.07 5.93
CA LEU A 239 28.09 -35.79 5.43
C LEU A 239 27.02 -34.90 4.77
N ALA A 240 26.03 -35.47 4.12
CA ALA A 240 24.91 -34.73 3.56
C ALA A 240 23.96 -34.20 4.66
N ALA A 241 23.89 -34.91 5.82
CA ALA A 241 23.20 -34.44 7.01
C ALA A 241 23.97 -33.33 7.75
N ASP A 242 25.26 -33.18 7.48
CA ASP A 242 26.11 -32.08 7.94
C ASP A 242 25.79 -30.72 7.28
N SER A 243 24.78 -30.65 6.42
CA SER A 243 24.26 -29.35 5.98
C SER A 243 23.78 -28.60 7.24
N TYR A 244 24.41 -27.45 7.50
CA TYR A 244 23.98 -26.57 8.57
C TYR A 244 22.47 -26.40 8.52
N SER A 245 21.74 -26.92 9.52
CA SER A 245 20.34 -26.60 9.65
C SER A 245 20.28 -25.17 10.21
N PHE A 246 19.96 -24.29 9.31
CA PHE A 246 19.75 -22.90 9.62
C PHE A 246 18.44 -22.78 10.40
N ASP A 247 18.49 -22.24 11.61
CA ASP A 247 17.29 -22.01 12.40
C ASP A 247 16.50 -20.80 11.84
N THR A 248 15.65 -21.08 10.86
CA THR A 248 14.79 -20.08 10.22
C THR A 248 13.88 -19.36 11.21
N ALA A 249 13.49 -20.03 12.32
CA ALA A 249 12.65 -19.42 13.34
C ALA A 249 13.43 -18.36 14.13
N ARG A 250 14.71 -18.63 14.46
CA ARG A 250 15.58 -17.64 15.12
C ARG A 250 15.87 -16.45 14.20
N MET A 251 16.07 -16.68 12.91
CA MET A 251 16.27 -15.58 11.97
C MET A 251 15.00 -14.74 11.81
N ALA A 252 13.83 -15.36 11.76
CA ALA A 252 12.57 -14.64 11.75
C ALA A 252 12.41 -13.75 13.00
N ALA A 253 12.92 -14.18 14.15
CA ALA A 253 12.89 -13.39 15.39
C ALA A 253 13.81 -12.14 15.38
N LEU A 254 14.69 -12.00 14.40
CA LEU A 254 15.48 -10.77 14.21
C LEU A 254 14.68 -9.65 13.52
N ARG A 255 13.58 -9.99 12.86
CA ARG A 255 12.76 -9.01 12.16
C ARG A 255 11.97 -8.17 13.15
N ARG A 256 11.94 -6.88 12.88
CA ARG A 256 11.19 -5.90 13.66
C ARG A 256 10.02 -5.40 12.84
N ALA A 257 8.83 -5.76 13.23
CA ALA A 257 7.59 -5.36 12.59
C ALA A 257 6.56 -4.99 13.67
N PRO A 258 6.62 -3.76 14.21
CA PRO A 258 5.66 -3.31 15.23
C PRO A 258 4.25 -3.18 14.63
N PRO A 259 3.21 -3.19 15.46
CA PRO A 259 1.86 -2.83 15.02
C PRO A 259 1.88 -1.50 14.28
N GLN A 260 1.10 -1.43 13.21
CA GLN A 260 0.97 -0.24 12.37
C GLN A 260 -0.39 0.42 12.66
N ASP A 261 -0.39 1.36 13.58
CA ASP A 261 -1.54 2.18 13.95
C ASP A 261 -1.10 3.63 14.19
N ASP A 262 -1.98 4.58 13.94
CA ASP A 262 -1.72 6.00 14.21
C ASP A 262 -3.02 6.78 14.40
N ALA A 263 -2.96 7.91 15.10
CA ALA A 263 -4.11 8.77 15.32
C ALA A 263 -3.73 10.25 15.43
N GLY A 264 -4.63 11.11 14.99
CA GLY A 264 -4.38 12.54 15.05
C GLY A 264 -5.60 13.38 14.69
N VAL A 265 -5.42 14.70 14.63
CA VAL A 265 -6.47 15.65 14.26
C VAL A 265 -5.99 16.54 13.12
N ALA A 266 -6.64 16.44 11.97
CA ALA A 266 -6.40 17.33 10.86
C ALA A 266 -7.18 18.65 11.04
N LEU A 267 -6.56 19.76 10.64
CA LEU A 267 -7.19 21.08 10.66
C LEU A 267 -7.18 21.65 9.25
N ALA A 268 -8.29 22.31 8.87
CA ALA A 268 -8.38 22.97 7.57
C ALA A 268 -9.20 24.26 7.64
N LEU A 269 -8.83 25.17 6.75
CA LEU A 269 -9.55 26.39 6.45
C LEU A 269 -9.82 26.42 4.95
N ALA A 270 -11.06 26.69 4.54
CA ALA A 270 -11.42 26.85 3.15
C ALA A 270 -12.20 28.15 2.93
N TYR A 271 -12.01 28.79 1.79
CA TYR A 271 -12.78 29.93 1.35
C TYR A 271 -13.26 29.73 -0.09
N GLU A 272 -14.55 29.97 -0.31
CA GLU A 272 -15.21 29.87 -1.60
C GLU A 272 -15.88 31.18 -1.95
N ILE A 273 -15.61 31.68 -3.14
CA ILE A 273 -16.22 32.90 -3.67
C ILE A 273 -16.32 32.83 -5.19
N GLY A 274 -17.55 32.94 -5.73
CA GLY A 274 -17.78 32.78 -7.16
C GLY A 274 -17.24 31.45 -7.69
N ASP A 275 -16.45 31.51 -8.73
CA ASP A 275 -15.83 30.34 -9.38
C ASP A 275 -14.51 29.89 -8.73
N ILE A 276 -14.13 30.49 -7.59
CA ILE A 276 -12.87 30.22 -6.91
C ILE A 276 -13.12 29.54 -5.59
N LYS A 277 -12.39 28.44 -5.36
CA LYS A 277 -12.28 27.77 -4.07
C LYS A 277 -10.81 27.62 -3.71
N ALA A 278 -10.44 28.02 -2.49
CA ALA A 278 -9.09 27.84 -1.95
C ALA A 278 -9.16 27.20 -0.57
N ASP A 279 -8.26 26.30 -0.27
CA ASP A 279 -8.12 25.69 1.04
C ASP A 279 -6.67 25.53 1.46
N ALA A 280 -6.45 25.51 2.77
CA ALA A 280 -5.18 25.19 3.41
C ALA A 280 -5.43 24.43 4.71
N GLY A 281 -4.57 23.48 5.03
CA GLY A 281 -4.70 22.67 6.24
C GLY A 281 -3.48 21.81 6.49
N THR A 282 -3.65 20.82 7.36
CA THR A 282 -2.61 19.86 7.72
C THR A 282 -3.12 18.43 7.55
N THR A 283 -2.23 17.47 7.32
CA THR A 283 -2.51 16.08 7.68
C THR A 283 -2.75 15.99 9.19
N PRO A 284 -3.33 14.89 9.71
CA PRO A 284 -3.59 14.80 11.14
C PRO A 284 -2.37 15.12 11.99
N LEU A 285 -2.50 16.12 12.85
CA LEU A 285 -1.51 16.44 13.88
C LEU A 285 -1.54 15.32 14.92
N GLY A 286 -0.43 14.69 15.15
CA GLY A 286 -0.29 13.46 15.93
C GLY A 286 0.31 12.32 15.10
N PHE A 287 0.15 12.34 13.77
CA PHE A 287 0.81 11.38 12.89
C PHE A 287 2.33 11.50 12.94
N GLU A 288 3.02 10.38 12.67
CA GLU A 288 4.48 10.35 12.68
C GLU A 288 5.07 11.34 11.65
N VAL A 289 4.47 11.43 10.46
CA VAL A 289 4.83 12.42 9.43
C VAL A 289 3.67 13.37 9.19
N GLN A 290 3.90 14.65 9.50
CA GLN A 290 2.91 15.69 9.36
C GLN A 290 3.22 16.59 8.17
N ASN A 291 2.20 16.91 7.38
CA ASN A 291 2.33 17.71 6.15
C ASN A 291 1.35 18.86 6.14
N VAL A 292 1.75 19.97 5.51
CA VAL A 292 0.83 21.04 5.09
C VAL A 292 0.23 20.65 3.75
N VAL A 293 -1.08 20.76 3.64
CA VAL A 293 -1.87 20.45 2.42
C VAL A 293 -2.75 21.63 2.08
N GLY A 294 -3.20 21.73 0.83
CA GLY A 294 -4.08 22.78 0.38
C GLY A 294 -4.19 22.83 -1.13
N GLY A 295 -5.07 23.70 -1.62
CA GLY A 295 -5.23 23.84 -3.06
C GLY A 295 -6.07 25.04 -3.44
N VAL A 296 -6.08 25.32 -4.74
CA VAL A 296 -6.91 26.33 -5.36
C VAL A 296 -7.59 25.70 -6.58
N THR A 297 -8.89 25.86 -6.67
CA THR A 297 -9.70 25.49 -7.84
C THR A 297 -10.32 26.76 -8.44
N TYR A 298 -10.25 26.89 -9.75
CA TYR A 298 -10.95 27.90 -10.53
C TYR A 298 -11.80 27.23 -11.60
N ALA A 299 -13.12 27.40 -11.52
CA ALA A 299 -14.09 26.69 -12.37
C ALA A 299 -15.01 27.63 -13.14
N PRO A 300 -14.45 28.45 -14.09
CA PRO A 300 -15.26 29.40 -14.86
C PRO A 300 -16.16 28.70 -15.89
N ARG A 301 -17.36 29.22 -16.11
CA ARG A 301 -18.18 28.88 -17.22
C ARG A 301 -17.70 29.60 -18.49
N LEU A 302 -17.34 28.83 -19.51
CA LEU A 302 -16.92 29.37 -20.81
C LEU A 302 -18.10 29.67 -21.74
N SER A 303 -19.19 28.90 -21.56
CA SER A 303 -20.47 29.10 -22.27
C SER A 303 -21.64 28.66 -21.36
N GLU A 304 -22.86 28.62 -21.92
CA GLU A 304 -24.04 28.10 -21.19
C GLU A 304 -23.92 26.61 -20.86
N THR A 305 -23.18 25.85 -21.67
CA THR A 305 -23.01 24.40 -21.56
C THR A 305 -21.59 23.98 -21.17
N THR A 306 -20.59 24.82 -21.43
CA THR A 306 -19.18 24.46 -21.29
C THR A 306 -18.58 25.03 -20.01
N THR A 307 -17.94 24.19 -19.22
CA THR A 307 -17.19 24.57 -18.01
C THR A 307 -15.72 24.14 -18.14
N LEU A 308 -14.82 25.01 -17.70
CA LEU A 308 -13.40 24.72 -17.50
C LEU A 308 -13.14 24.62 -16.00
N LYS A 309 -12.43 23.57 -15.55
CA LYS A 309 -11.97 23.47 -14.16
C LYS A 309 -10.46 23.34 -14.12
N LEU A 310 -9.80 24.25 -13.42
CA LEU A 310 -8.38 24.28 -13.18
C LEU A 310 -8.13 24.06 -11.69
N THR A 311 -7.33 23.09 -11.33
CA THR A 311 -6.99 22.80 -9.93
C THR A 311 -5.47 22.75 -9.78
N GLY A 312 -4.93 23.47 -8.78
CA GLY A 312 -3.57 23.33 -8.30
C GLY A 312 -3.61 22.92 -6.84
N GLU A 313 -2.93 21.83 -6.47
CA GLU A 313 -3.09 21.27 -5.13
C GLU A 313 -1.84 20.54 -4.62
N ARG A 314 -1.75 20.47 -3.30
CA ARG A 314 -0.90 19.55 -2.55
C ARG A 314 -1.79 18.74 -1.60
N ARG A 315 -1.84 17.41 -1.75
CA ARG A 315 -2.69 16.53 -0.97
C ARG A 315 -1.89 15.33 -0.44
N ALA A 316 -2.30 14.80 0.71
CA ALA A 316 -1.76 13.54 1.20
C ALA A 316 -2.20 12.38 0.32
N VAL A 317 -1.33 11.37 0.23
CA VAL A 317 -1.62 10.07 -0.37
C VAL A 317 -2.11 9.16 0.76
N THR A 318 -3.31 8.58 0.63
CA THR A 318 -3.99 7.87 1.73
C THR A 318 -4.23 6.39 1.44
N ASP A 319 -3.37 5.76 0.63
CA ASP A 319 -3.50 4.38 0.16
C ASP A 319 -3.23 3.36 1.25
N SER A 320 -2.28 3.65 2.12
CA SER A 320 -1.87 2.84 3.26
C SER A 320 -1.55 3.73 4.45
N LEU A 321 -1.36 3.12 5.62
CA LEU A 321 -0.86 3.84 6.79
C LEU A 321 0.49 4.51 6.48
N LEU A 322 1.41 3.78 5.83
CA LEU A 322 2.73 4.29 5.45
C LEU A 322 2.63 5.55 4.58
N SER A 323 1.81 5.52 3.54
CA SER A 323 1.66 6.68 2.65
C SER A 323 0.98 7.86 3.33
N TYR A 324 0.05 7.63 4.26
CA TYR A 324 -0.76 8.68 4.88
C TYR A 324 -0.15 9.24 6.16
N ALA A 325 0.10 8.38 7.15
CA ALA A 325 0.64 8.77 8.45
C ALA A 325 2.16 8.72 8.52
N GLY A 326 2.76 7.84 7.71
CA GLY A 326 4.14 7.45 7.87
C GLY A 326 4.33 6.52 9.06
N THR A 327 5.56 6.10 9.29
CA THR A 327 5.96 5.25 10.40
C THR A 327 7.43 5.49 10.77
N VAL A 328 7.91 4.85 11.82
CA VAL A 328 9.32 4.84 12.19
C VAL A 328 9.96 3.54 11.73
N GLU A 329 11.05 3.64 10.96
CA GLU A 329 11.82 2.45 10.58
C GLU A 329 12.50 1.86 11.83
N PRO A 330 12.22 0.56 12.18
CA PRO A 330 12.51 0.03 13.52
C PRO A 330 14.00 -0.13 13.86
N PHE A 331 14.90 -0.26 12.88
CA PHE A 331 16.34 -0.39 13.10
C PHE A 331 17.04 0.96 13.22
N THR A 332 16.65 1.91 12.39
CA THR A 332 17.33 3.21 12.30
C THR A 332 16.68 4.28 13.15
N GLY A 333 15.40 4.11 13.52
CA GLY A 333 14.60 5.14 14.17
C GLY A 333 14.27 6.32 13.27
N LYS A 334 14.46 6.21 11.95
CA LYS A 334 14.12 7.28 11.00
C LYS A 334 12.64 7.28 10.69
N ARG A 335 12.04 8.46 10.63
CA ARG A 335 10.69 8.63 10.08
C ARG A 335 10.67 8.27 8.61
N TRP A 336 9.59 7.68 8.14
CA TRP A 336 9.46 7.17 6.80
C TRP A 336 8.00 7.15 6.34
N GLY A 337 7.73 7.60 5.10
CA GLY A 337 6.38 7.65 4.57
C GLY A 337 5.76 9.05 4.56
N GLY A 338 4.46 9.17 4.84
CA GLY A 338 3.76 10.46 4.86
C GLY A 338 3.81 11.18 3.51
N VAL A 339 3.42 10.48 2.45
CA VAL A 339 3.55 10.94 1.06
C VAL A 339 2.53 12.01 0.73
N THR A 340 2.97 13.05 0.04
CA THR A 340 2.09 14.06 -0.56
C THR A 340 2.27 14.12 -2.06
N ARG A 341 1.19 14.38 -2.79
CA ARG A 341 1.20 14.71 -4.21
C ARG A 341 0.99 16.21 -4.40
N THR A 342 1.83 16.83 -5.22
CA THR A 342 1.77 18.27 -5.54
C THR A 342 1.71 18.44 -7.04
N GLY A 343 0.71 19.16 -7.55
CA GLY A 343 0.55 19.34 -8.99
C GLY A 343 -0.74 20.01 -9.37
N GLY A 344 -1.25 19.69 -10.56
CA GLY A 344 -2.46 20.31 -11.06
C GLY A 344 -3.22 19.44 -12.04
N ARG A 345 -4.50 19.80 -12.19
CA ARG A 345 -5.47 19.15 -13.06
C ARG A 345 -6.19 20.18 -13.92
N VAL A 346 -6.44 19.83 -15.17
CA VAL A 346 -7.27 20.58 -16.10
C VAL A 346 -8.39 19.68 -16.59
N MET A 347 -9.64 20.12 -16.47
CA MET A 347 -10.83 19.42 -16.96
C MET A 347 -11.70 20.38 -17.77
N VAL A 348 -12.28 19.88 -18.85
CA VAL A 348 -13.30 20.57 -19.65
C VAL A 348 -14.51 19.66 -19.73
N SER A 349 -15.69 20.22 -19.53
CA SER A 349 -16.96 19.52 -19.73
C SER A 349 -17.91 20.38 -20.58
N ASP A 350 -18.69 19.72 -21.38
CA ASP A 350 -19.81 20.33 -22.13
C ASP A 350 -21.07 19.49 -21.89
N ASP A 351 -22.16 20.13 -21.41
CA ASP A 351 -23.37 19.47 -20.95
C ASP A 351 -24.60 20.30 -21.37
N ASP A 352 -25.34 19.80 -22.34
CA ASP A 352 -26.57 20.46 -22.85
C ASP A 352 -27.84 20.11 -22.03
N GLY A 353 -27.67 19.34 -20.97
CA GLY A 353 -28.76 18.90 -20.11
C GLY A 353 -29.32 17.52 -20.43
N ASP A 354 -29.10 16.96 -21.62
CA ASP A 354 -29.49 15.61 -22.04
C ASP A 354 -28.27 14.73 -22.31
N VAL A 355 -27.22 15.34 -22.87
CA VAL A 355 -25.94 14.69 -23.20
C VAL A 355 -24.81 15.51 -22.60
N GLY A 356 -23.81 14.83 -22.00
CA GLY A 356 -22.60 15.47 -21.53
C GLY A 356 -21.36 14.73 -22.01
N ILE A 357 -20.32 15.50 -22.29
CA ILE A 357 -18.97 15.02 -22.59
C ILE A 357 -17.97 15.72 -21.68
N TYR A 358 -16.92 15.03 -21.30
CA TYR A 358 -15.85 15.62 -20.50
C TYR A 358 -14.50 15.00 -20.82
N GLY A 359 -13.44 15.73 -20.52
CA GLY A 359 -12.09 15.23 -20.64
C GLY A 359 -11.09 16.13 -19.97
N GLY A 360 -9.95 15.54 -19.60
CA GLY A 360 -8.88 16.27 -18.96
C GLY A 360 -7.68 15.43 -18.61
N GLY A 361 -6.73 16.09 -17.96
CA GLY A 361 -5.52 15.45 -17.48
C GLY A 361 -4.94 16.12 -16.25
N ALA A 362 -4.05 15.41 -15.58
CA ALA A 362 -3.37 15.90 -14.40
C ALA A 362 -1.91 15.44 -14.39
N TYR A 363 -1.08 16.24 -13.74
CA TYR A 363 0.31 15.92 -13.47
C TYR A 363 0.63 16.25 -12.03
N TYR A 364 1.25 15.28 -11.33
CA TYR A 364 1.66 15.41 -9.95
C TYR A 364 3.07 14.91 -9.72
N ARG A 365 3.75 15.53 -8.77
CA ARG A 365 4.96 15.04 -8.15
C ARG A 365 4.65 14.54 -6.75
N LEU A 366 5.15 13.34 -6.42
CA LEU A 366 4.96 12.70 -5.13
C LEU A 366 6.26 12.71 -4.34
N GLU A 367 6.17 13.08 -3.06
CA GLU A 367 7.29 13.18 -2.13
C GLU A 367 6.84 12.78 -0.72
N GLY A 368 7.72 12.10 0.02
CA GLY A 368 7.53 11.73 1.43
C GLY A 368 8.84 11.67 2.19
N ASP A 369 8.78 11.59 3.52
CA ASP A 369 9.98 11.46 4.36
C ASP A 369 10.69 10.13 4.06
N ASN A 370 11.97 10.16 3.66
CA ASN A 370 12.76 8.99 3.29
C ASN A 370 12.08 8.06 2.25
N VAL A 371 11.24 8.61 1.40
CA VAL A 371 10.61 7.96 0.24
C VAL A 371 11.23 8.50 -1.04
N ASP A 372 11.47 7.66 -2.03
CA ASP A 372 11.94 8.12 -3.33
C ASP A 372 10.86 9.00 -4.00
N SER A 373 11.29 10.03 -4.71
CA SER A 373 10.36 10.92 -5.42
C SER A 373 9.78 10.23 -6.64
N ASN A 374 8.51 10.52 -6.96
CA ASN A 374 7.81 9.95 -8.10
C ASN A 374 7.05 11.02 -8.88
N GLN A 375 6.65 10.69 -10.09
CA GLN A 375 5.81 11.52 -10.95
C GLN A 375 4.59 10.71 -11.38
N GLN A 376 3.46 11.39 -11.49
CA GLN A 376 2.17 10.81 -11.86
C GLN A 376 1.56 11.61 -13.01
N LEU A 377 1.13 10.94 -14.06
CA LEU A 377 0.35 11.48 -15.16
C LEU A 377 -1.01 10.79 -15.21
N GLU A 378 -2.07 11.57 -15.30
CA GLU A 378 -3.44 11.09 -15.46
C GLU A 378 -4.09 11.70 -16.69
N ALA A 379 -4.94 10.92 -17.35
CA ALA A 379 -5.85 11.41 -18.41
C ALA A 379 -7.19 10.68 -18.30
N THR A 380 -8.27 11.41 -18.57
CA THR A 380 -9.62 10.85 -18.60
C THR A 380 -10.45 11.49 -19.69
N VAL A 381 -11.35 10.72 -20.29
CA VAL A 381 -12.38 11.20 -21.21
C VAL A 381 -13.62 10.34 -21.04
N GLY A 382 -14.77 10.99 -21.09
CA GLY A 382 -16.05 10.29 -20.96
C GLY A 382 -17.20 11.04 -21.61
N ALA A 383 -18.29 10.30 -21.75
CA ALA A 383 -19.57 10.82 -22.23
C ALA A 383 -20.71 10.13 -21.49
N TYR A 384 -21.83 10.83 -21.34
CA TYR A 384 -23.02 10.29 -20.71
C TYR A 384 -24.29 10.86 -21.35
N ILE A 385 -25.37 10.13 -21.19
CA ILE A 385 -26.71 10.54 -21.57
C ILE A 385 -27.65 10.45 -20.38
N ARG A 386 -28.75 11.19 -20.43
CA ARG A 386 -29.83 11.17 -19.45
C ARG A 386 -31.10 10.60 -20.04
N PRO A 387 -31.22 9.25 -20.17
CA PRO A 387 -32.36 8.61 -20.80
C PRO A 387 -33.68 8.78 -20.04
N TYR A 388 -33.61 9.17 -18.77
CA TYR A 388 -34.75 9.49 -17.94
C TYR A 388 -34.46 10.74 -17.11
N LYS A 389 -35.30 11.75 -17.30
CA LYS A 389 -35.20 13.02 -16.60
C LYS A 389 -36.58 13.58 -16.32
N THR A 390 -36.83 13.92 -15.08
CA THR A 390 -38.05 14.59 -14.61
C THR A 390 -37.66 15.72 -13.67
N GLU A 391 -38.61 16.51 -13.19
CA GLU A 391 -38.34 17.55 -12.19
C GLU A 391 -37.75 17.01 -10.88
N ARG A 392 -37.94 15.71 -10.59
CA ARG A 392 -37.57 15.11 -9.30
C ARG A 392 -36.65 13.91 -9.40
N ALA A 393 -36.37 13.43 -10.56
CA ALA A 393 -35.50 12.26 -10.70
C ALA A 393 -34.78 12.26 -12.05
N GLU A 394 -33.58 11.73 -12.04
CA GLU A 394 -32.73 11.65 -13.21
C GLU A 394 -31.92 10.35 -13.19
N LEU A 395 -31.84 9.70 -14.35
CA LEU A 395 -30.97 8.57 -14.60
C LEU A 395 -29.89 9.00 -15.61
N SER A 396 -28.62 8.81 -15.24
CA SER A 396 -27.49 8.97 -16.15
C SER A 396 -26.86 7.62 -16.46
N VAL A 397 -26.44 7.45 -17.71
CA VAL A 397 -25.68 6.28 -18.18
C VAL A 397 -24.54 6.77 -19.03
N GLY A 398 -23.34 6.28 -18.81
CA GLY A 398 -22.16 6.80 -19.51
C GLY A 398 -21.13 5.74 -19.87
N VAL A 399 -20.07 6.22 -20.49
CA VAL A 399 -18.82 5.51 -20.75
C VAL A 399 -17.65 6.39 -20.36
N ASN A 400 -16.64 5.81 -19.73
CA ASN A 400 -15.42 6.50 -19.36
C ASN A 400 -14.19 5.69 -19.72
N LEU A 401 -13.15 6.39 -20.20
CA LEU A 401 -11.82 5.89 -20.46
C LEU A 401 -10.83 6.62 -19.57
N SER A 402 -9.94 5.88 -18.95
CA SER A 402 -8.94 6.44 -18.04
C SER A 402 -7.57 5.87 -18.28
N TYR A 403 -6.58 6.70 -18.09
CA TYR A 403 -5.16 6.38 -18.13
C TYR A 403 -4.45 6.94 -16.92
N LEU A 404 -3.57 6.14 -16.31
CA LEU A 404 -2.71 6.54 -15.20
C LEU A 404 -1.32 5.94 -15.40
N ASN A 405 -0.29 6.74 -15.12
CA ASN A 405 1.11 6.33 -15.24
C ASN A 405 1.92 6.95 -14.10
N TYR A 406 2.79 6.14 -13.51
CA TYR A 406 3.83 6.60 -12.60
C TYR A 406 5.21 6.33 -13.19
N GLU A 407 6.19 7.18 -12.85
CA GLU A 407 7.58 7.01 -13.30
C GLU A 407 8.22 5.78 -12.65
N LYS A 408 7.91 5.52 -11.36
CA LYS A 408 8.50 4.44 -10.57
C LYS A 408 7.45 3.62 -9.85
N ASN A 409 7.73 2.32 -9.69
CA ASN A 409 6.97 1.46 -8.78
C ASN A 409 7.48 1.66 -7.33
N LEU A 410 6.71 2.37 -6.51
CA LEU A 410 6.98 2.63 -5.10
C LEU A 410 5.87 2.09 -4.18
N GLY A 411 5.13 1.09 -4.65
CA GLY A 411 4.00 0.50 -3.95
C GLY A 411 4.35 -0.43 -2.80
N GLU A 412 5.62 -0.71 -2.59
CA GLU A 412 6.09 -1.67 -1.59
C GLU A 412 6.34 -1.03 -0.21
N PHE A 413 6.77 -1.85 0.77
CA PHE A 413 6.89 -1.48 2.17
C PHE A 413 8.30 -1.67 2.75
N SER A 414 9.30 -1.84 1.93
CA SER A 414 10.70 -1.71 2.34
C SER A 414 11.14 -0.24 2.32
N PHE A 415 12.16 0.08 3.13
CA PHE A 415 12.59 1.45 3.37
C PHE A 415 12.99 2.16 2.08
N GLY A 416 12.35 3.28 1.81
CA GLY A 416 12.50 4.04 0.55
C GLY A 416 11.27 3.99 -0.35
N HIS A 417 10.40 2.99 -0.18
CA HIS A 417 9.09 2.93 -0.82
C HIS A 417 8.05 3.76 -0.07
N GLY A 418 6.94 4.07 -0.74
CA GLY A 418 5.89 4.91 -0.19
C GLY A 418 4.59 4.18 0.16
N GLY A 419 4.45 2.88 -0.16
CA GLY A 419 3.28 2.07 0.15
C GLY A 419 2.00 2.56 -0.56
N TYR A 420 2.09 3.08 -1.77
CA TYR A 420 0.95 3.54 -2.56
C TYR A 420 0.94 2.93 -3.96
N PHE A 421 -0.25 2.74 -4.53
CA PHE A 421 -0.39 2.18 -5.87
C PHE A 421 0.29 3.05 -6.93
N SER A 422 1.31 2.52 -7.58
CA SER A 422 2.14 3.26 -8.53
C SER A 422 2.50 2.44 -9.78
N PRO A 423 1.51 2.06 -10.59
CA PRO A 423 1.74 1.31 -11.83
C PRO A 423 2.40 2.19 -12.90
N GLN A 424 3.26 1.59 -13.74
CA GLN A 424 3.88 2.26 -14.88
C GLN A 424 2.92 2.38 -16.06
N SER A 425 1.85 1.61 -16.06
CA SER A 425 0.69 1.85 -16.91
C SER A 425 -0.58 1.30 -16.27
N PHE A 426 -1.64 2.08 -16.33
CA PHE A 426 -3.00 1.67 -15.96
C PHE A 426 -3.97 2.19 -17.00
N TYR A 427 -4.84 1.33 -17.49
CA TYR A 427 -5.92 1.65 -18.40
C TYR A 427 -7.22 1.09 -17.88
N SER A 428 -8.29 1.86 -17.96
CA SER A 428 -9.62 1.35 -17.70
C SER A 428 -10.66 1.87 -18.68
N VAL A 429 -11.67 1.05 -18.92
CA VAL A 429 -12.93 1.42 -19.56
C VAL A 429 -14.06 1.03 -18.62
N SER A 430 -14.94 1.96 -18.29
CA SER A 430 -16.05 1.71 -17.38
C SER A 430 -17.36 2.27 -17.90
N PHE A 431 -18.48 1.71 -17.41
CA PHE A 431 -19.84 2.04 -17.77
C PHE A 431 -20.59 2.48 -16.50
N PRO A 432 -20.51 3.77 -16.15
CA PRO A 432 -21.21 4.31 -15.00
C PRO A 432 -22.73 4.42 -15.24
N VAL A 433 -23.48 4.14 -14.18
CA VAL A 433 -24.93 4.36 -14.10
C VAL A 433 -25.22 5.06 -12.78
N GLU A 434 -26.00 6.13 -12.81
CA GLU A 434 -26.38 6.84 -11.60
C GLU A 434 -27.84 7.29 -11.68
N TYR A 435 -28.56 7.08 -10.59
CA TYR A 435 -29.91 7.53 -10.38
C TYR A 435 -30.00 8.46 -9.18
N THR A 436 -30.50 9.66 -9.37
CA THR A 436 -30.77 10.63 -8.31
C THR A 436 -32.25 10.92 -8.24
N GLY A 437 -32.75 11.16 -7.05
CA GLY A 437 -34.17 11.47 -6.89
C GLY A 437 -34.48 12.26 -5.65
N GLU A 438 -35.63 12.96 -5.73
CA GLU A 438 -36.23 13.69 -4.62
C GLU A 438 -37.64 13.17 -4.35
N SER A 439 -38.00 13.01 -3.08
CA SER A 439 -39.35 12.59 -2.70
C SER A 439 -40.40 13.68 -3.01
N ARG A 440 -41.65 13.29 -3.17
CA ARG A 440 -42.77 14.23 -3.40
C ARG A 440 -42.91 15.29 -2.30
N SER A 441 -42.46 14.99 -1.09
CA SER A 441 -42.50 15.94 0.05
C SER A 441 -41.35 16.92 0.06
N GLY A 442 -40.34 16.78 -0.81
CA GLY A 442 -39.09 17.55 -0.80
C GLY A 442 -38.19 17.24 0.40
N LYS A 443 -38.53 16.26 1.24
CA LYS A 443 -37.78 15.95 2.48
C LYS A 443 -36.66 14.94 2.28
N TRP A 444 -36.72 14.11 1.26
CA TRP A 444 -35.74 13.07 0.96
C TRP A 444 -35.08 13.35 -0.37
N ASN A 445 -33.77 13.45 -0.37
CA ASN A 445 -32.94 13.35 -1.56
C ASN A 445 -32.15 12.06 -1.46
N TYR A 446 -31.98 11.36 -2.57
CA TYR A 446 -31.22 10.10 -2.60
C TYR A 446 -30.46 9.97 -3.92
N THR A 447 -29.33 9.30 -3.83
CA THR A 447 -28.51 8.92 -4.96
C THR A 447 -28.17 7.43 -4.80
N ILE A 448 -28.25 6.70 -5.91
CA ILE A 448 -27.72 5.35 -6.02
C ILE A 448 -27.02 5.24 -7.37
N GLY A 449 -25.85 4.67 -7.38
CA GLY A 449 -25.08 4.51 -8.61
C GLY A 449 -24.01 3.45 -8.48
N GLY A 450 -23.30 3.27 -9.56
CA GLY A 450 -22.18 2.37 -9.66
C GLY A 450 -21.63 2.30 -11.06
N ALA A 451 -20.55 1.59 -11.22
CA ALA A 451 -19.94 1.32 -12.52
C ALA A 451 -19.42 -0.12 -12.56
N ILE A 452 -19.42 -0.68 -13.76
CA ILE A 452 -18.68 -1.89 -14.08
C ILE A 452 -17.70 -1.58 -15.21
N GLY A 453 -16.51 -2.16 -15.15
CA GLY A 453 -15.51 -1.87 -16.18
C GLY A 453 -14.43 -2.93 -16.27
N TYR A 454 -13.63 -2.82 -17.31
CA TYR A 454 -12.42 -3.61 -17.47
C TYR A 454 -11.20 -2.73 -17.24
N GLN A 455 -10.20 -3.28 -16.55
CA GLN A 455 -8.96 -2.61 -16.25
C GLN A 455 -7.75 -3.50 -16.56
N ARG A 456 -6.63 -2.86 -16.80
CA ARG A 456 -5.31 -3.50 -16.91
C ARG A 456 -4.25 -2.54 -16.37
N TYR A 457 -3.32 -3.08 -15.59
CA TYR A 457 -2.14 -2.35 -15.18
C TYR A 457 -0.88 -3.20 -15.26
N GLU A 458 0.26 -2.50 -15.32
CA GLU A 458 1.59 -3.08 -15.34
C GLU A 458 2.46 -2.36 -14.30
N LYS A 459 3.25 -3.14 -13.57
CA LYS A 459 4.24 -2.66 -12.60
C LYS A 459 5.62 -3.15 -13.00
N ASP A 460 6.59 -2.23 -13.08
CA ASP A 460 7.97 -2.57 -13.30
C ASP A 460 8.60 -3.19 -12.04
N ALA A 461 9.68 -3.96 -12.24
CA ALA A 461 10.51 -4.41 -11.14
C ALA A 461 11.07 -3.21 -10.37
N ALA A 462 11.11 -3.29 -9.05
CA ALA A 462 11.62 -2.22 -8.20
C ALA A 462 12.70 -2.74 -7.24
N PRO A 463 13.77 -1.96 -6.98
CA PRO A 463 14.77 -2.32 -5.98
C PRO A 463 14.13 -2.33 -4.59
N TYR A 464 14.59 -3.20 -3.68
CA TYR A 464 14.10 -3.17 -2.30
C TYR A 464 14.39 -1.83 -1.61
N PHE A 465 15.54 -1.21 -1.86
CA PHE A 465 15.94 0.06 -1.25
C PHE A 465 16.20 1.14 -2.30
N PRO A 466 15.15 1.76 -2.86
CA PRO A 466 15.28 2.69 -3.99
C PRO A 466 16.03 3.98 -3.65
N THR A 467 16.12 4.35 -2.36
CA THR A 467 16.79 5.57 -1.89
C THR A 467 18.21 5.33 -1.37
N ASP A 468 18.63 4.07 -1.17
CA ASP A 468 19.92 3.74 -0.58
C ASP A 468 20.66 2.64 -1.37
N GLY A 469 21.52 3.08 -2.28
CA GLY A 469 22.32 2.17 -3.10
C GLY A 469 23.31 1.30 -2.32
N LYS A 470 23.65 1.65 -1.05
CA LYS A 470 24.49 0.77 -0.21
C LYS A 470 23.68 -0.39 0.35
N LEU A 471 22.49 -0.11 0.87
CA LEU A 471 21.57 -1.15 1.33
C LEU A 471 21.17 -2.07 0.18
N GLN A 472 20.91 -1.52 -0.99
CA GLN A 472 20.60 -2.28 -2.19
C GLN A 472 21.77 -3.17 -2.61
N GLY A 473 23.01 -2.66 -2.58
CA GLY A 473 24.21 -3.42 -2.88
C GLY A 473 24.45 -4.59 -1.91
N ILE A 474 24.10 -4.43 -0.62
CA ILE A 474 24.17 -5.53 0.35
C ILE A 474 23.22 -6.67 -0.04
N LEU A 475 21.98 -6.35 -0.44
CA LEU A 475 21.04 -7.37 -0.90
C LEU A 475 21.53 -8.06 -2.19
N GLU A 476 22.15 -7.34 -3.10
CA GLU A 476 22.72 -7.91 -4.33
C GLU A 476 23.89 -8.86 -4.00
N ASP A 477 24.72 -8.50 -3.00
CA ASP A 477 25.77 -9.37 -2.48
C ASP A 477 25.16 -10.63 -1.81
N GLU A 478 24.07 -10.50 -1.06
CA GLU A 478 23.36 -11.63 -0.45
C GLU A 478 22.73 -12.56 -1.49
N VAL A 479 22.18 -12.02 -2.59
CA VAL A 479 21.71 -12.84 -3.74
C VAL A 479 22.88 -13.61 -4.33
N SER A 480 24.01 -12.93 -4.56
CA SER A 480 25.21 -13.55 -5.14
C SER A 480 25.78 -14.65 -4.24
N ALA A 481 25.61 -14.52 -2.92
CA ALA A 481 25.99 -15.51 -1.92
C ALA A 481 24.94 -16.62 -1.74
N GLY A 482 23.77 -16.55 -2.38
CA GLY A 482 22.69 -17.52 -2.25
C GLY A 482 21.92 -17.43 -0.91
N LEU A 483 22.01 -16.32 -0.20
CA LEU A 483 21.34 -16.09 1.08
C LEU A 483 19.88 -15.67 0.91
N ILE A 484 19.56 -15.01 -0.18
CA ILE A 484 18.22 -14.62 -0.60
C ILE A 484 18.03 -14.85 -2.09
N SER A 485 16.80 -14.90 -2.54
CA SER A 485 16.47 -15.23 -3.94
C SER A 485 16.50 -14.03 -4.88
N SER A 486 16.23 -12.81 -4.39
CA SER A 486 16.17 -11.58 -5.20
C SER A 486 16.39 -10.36 -4.33
N ALA A 487 17.04 -9.35 -4.90
CA ALA A 487 17.20 -8.00 -4.35
C ALA A 487 16.17 -7.00 -4.95
N TYR A 488 15.24 -7.50 -5.78
CA TYR A 488 14.23 -6.71 -6.47
C TYR A 488 12.86 -7.32 -6.29
N TYR A 489 11.85 -6.49 -6.13
CA TYR A 489 10.46 -6.86 -6.33
C TYR A 489 10.23 -7.17 -7.81
N ALA A 490 9.47 -8.22 -8.08
CA ALA A 490 9.23 -8.65 -9.45
C ALA A 490 8.31 -7.67 -10.19
N ALA A 491 8.55 -7.49 -11.48
CA ALA A 491 7.58 -6.87 -12.37
C ALA A 491 6.31 -7.72 -12.44
N GLY A 492 5.17 -7.08 -12.65
CA GLY A 492 3.88 -7.75 -12.75
C GLY A 492 2.91 -7.04 -13.67
N SER A 493 1.94 -7.76 -14.17
CA SER A 493 0.81 -7.19 -14.90
C SER A 493 -0.47 -7.92 -14.53
N GLU A 494 -1.54 -7.16 -14.32
CA GLU A 494 -2.85 -7.69 -13.99
C GLU A 494 -3.93 -7.06 -14.84
N SER A 495 -4.99 -7.81 -15.08
CA SER A 495 -6.16 -7.33 -15.79
C SER A 495 -7.40 -8.04 -15.30
N GLY A 496 -8.52 -7.35 -15.26
CA GLY A 496 -9.75 -7.91 -14.76
C GLY A 496 -10.95 -6.98 -14.90
N VAL A 497 -12.08 -7.47 -14.43
CA VAL A 497 -13.30 -6.68 -14.30
C VAL A 497 -13.34 -6.13 -12.88
N GLY A 498 -13.44 -4.81 -12.78
CA GLY A 498 -13.71 -4.10 -11.53
C GLY A 498 -15.09 -3.49 -11.54
N GLY A 499 -15.55 -3.09 -10.37
CA GLY A 499 -16.82 -2.40 -10.24
C GLY A 499 -16.92 -1.63 -8.94
N ASN A 500 -17.81 -0.67 -8.93
CA ASN A 500 -18.18 0.03 -7.71
C ASN A 500 -19.70 0.14 -7.59
N ILE A 501 -20.15 0.31 -6.35
CA ILE A 501 -21.52 0.67 -6.01
C ILE A 501 -21.48 1.70 -4.89
N HIS A 502 -22.39 2.66 -4.96
CA HIS A 502 -22.53 3.67 -3.93
C HIS A 502 -23.99 4.09 -3.79
N GLY A 503 -24.29 4.62 -2.65
CA GLY A 503 -25.59 5.21 -2.40
C GLY A 503 -25.55 6.18 -1.21
N GLY A 504 -26.51 7.07 -1.18
CA GLY A 504 -26.65 8.01 -0.10
C GLY A 504 -28.04 8.62 -0.08
N PHE A 505 -28.39 9.18 1.06
CA PHE A 505 -29.61 9.93 1.22
C PHE A 505 -29.43 11.10 2.19
N ASP A 506 -30.25 12.13 1.98
CA ASP A 506 -30.41 13.29 2.83
C ASP A 506 -31.87 13.38 3.26
N TYR A 507 -32.11 13.61 4.53
CA TYR A 507 -33.43 13.82 5.08
C TYR A 507 -33.51 15.18 5.79
N ALA A 508 -34.36 16.08 5.26
CA ALA A 508 -34.67 17.36 5.89
C ALA A 508 -35.61 17.11 7.10
N PHE A 509 -35.03 17.00 8.31
CA PHE A 509 -35.78 16.80 9.53
C PHE A 509 -36.68 18.00 9.81
N ASP A 510 -36.13 19.21 9.69
CA ASP A 510 -36.82 20.47 9.71
C ASP A 510 -36.21 21.47 8.69
N ARG A 511 -36.58 22.73 8.71
CA ARG A 511 -36.07 23.76 7.79
C ARG A 511 -34.57 24.09 7.99
N GLN A 512 -34.02 23.74 9.12
CA GLN A 512 -32.62 24.03 9.47
C GLN A 512 -31.75 22.78 9.57
N THR A 513 -32.34 21.63 9.82
CA THR A 513 -31.62 20.41 10.17
C THR A 513 -31.77 19.36 9.07
N THR A 514 -30.67 18.92 8.51
CA THR A 514 -30.56 17.80 7.59
C THR A 514 -29.73 16.70 8.22
N VAL A 515 -30.18 15.46 8.12
CA VAL A 515 -29.41 14.27 8.46
C VAL A 515 -29.21 13.45 7.20
N GLY A 516 -28.07 12.80 7.07
CA GLY A 516 -27.81 11.98 5.90
C GLY A 516 -26.86 10.83 6.21
N ALA A 517 -26.82 9.88 5.28
CA ALA A 517 -25.88 8.79 5.30
C ALA A 517 -25.45 8.43 3.88
N SER A 518 -24.25 7.90 3.75
CA SER A 518 -23.73 7.35 2.51
C SER A 518 -22.93 6.09 2.77
N ALA A 519 -22.90 5.21 1.76
CA ALA A 519 -22.06 4.04 1.72
C ALA A 519 -21.51 3.82 0.32
N SER A 520 -20.31 3.31 0.22
CA SER A 520 -19.70 2.91 -1.04
C SER A 520 -18.89 1.62 -0.89
N PHE A 521 -18.78 0.92 -2.01
CA PHE A 521 -17.86 -0.20 -2.19
C PHE A 521 -17.19 -0.03 -3.55
N ASP A 522 -15.87 -0.24 -3.62
CA ASP A 522 -15.08 -0.14 -4.84
C ASP A 522 -14.12 -1.33 -4.93
N SER A 523 -14.02 -1.94 -6.11
CA SER A 523 -13.09 -3.03 -6.43
C SER A 523 -12.30 -2.76 -7.72
N PHE A 524 -12.22 -1.49 -8.14
CA PHE A 524 -11.27 -1.11 -9.19
C PHE A 524 -9.87 -1.00 -8.60
N GLY A 525 -8.88 -1.47 -9.31
CA GLY A 525 -7.51 -1.61 -8.85
C GLY A 525 -7.24 -3.05 -8.43
N ASP A 526 -6.38 -3.20 -7.45
CA ASP A 526 -5.88 -4.47 -6.90
C ASP A 526 -6.37 -4.69 -5.45
N TYR A 527 -7.45 -4.04 -5.07
CA TYR A 527 -7.97 -4.02 -3.71
C TYR A 527 -9.49 -3.87 -3.74
N SER A 528 -10.11 -4.09 -2.60
CA SER A 528 -11.48 -3.62 -2.37
C SER A 528 -11.52 -2.62 -1.21
N GLU A 529 -12.37 -1.63 -1.36
CA GLU A 529 -12.54 -0.59 -0.35
C GLU A 529 -14.03 -0.38 -0.07
N SER A 530 -14.38 -0.31 1.20
CA SER A 530 -15.73 0.01 1.67
C SER A 530 -15.70 1.26 2.51
N SER A 531 -16.70 2.12 2.37
CA SER A 531 -16.89 3.24 3.27
C SER A 531 -18.35 3.42 3.68
N VAL A 532 -18.55 3.89 4.90
CA VAL A 532 -19.86 4.28 5.44
C VAL A 532 -19.70 5.57 6.21
N MET A 533 -20.61 6.52 6.02
CA MET A 533 -20.61 7.79 6.72
C MET A 533 -22.05 8.18 7.10
N VAL A 534 -22.20 8.80 8.26
CA VAL A 534 -23.44 9.45 8.69
C VAL A 534 -23.14 10.88 9.12
N TYR A 535 -24.07 11.80 8.88
CA TYR A 535 -23.86 13.20 9.21
C TYR A 535 -25.14 13.93 9.66
N VAL A 536 -24.93 15.03 10.35
CA VAL A 536 -25.94 16.04 10.71
C VAL A 536 -25.41 17.40 10.29
N LYS A 537 -26.23 18.17 9.55
CA LYS A 537 -25.96 19.56 9.18
C LYS A 537 -27.08 20.44 9.76
N ARG A 538 -26.73 21.54 10.41
CA ARG A 538 -27.68 22.51 10.94
C ARG A 538 -27.34 23.90 10.46
N LEU A 539 -28.29 24.53 9.78
CA LEU A 539 -28.22 25.95 9.44
C LEU A 539 -28.39 26.80 10.70
N LEU A 540 -27.58 27.82 10.88
CA LEU A 540 -27.60 28.71 12.05
C LEU A 540 -28.63 29.85 11.91
N GLU A 541 -29.04 30.15 10.67
CA GLU A 541 -30.08 31.10 10.34
C GLU A 541 -31.16 30.43 9.49
N VAL A 542 -32.38 30.90 9.57
CA VAL A 542 -33.47 30.42 8.70
C VAL A 542 -33.33 31.13 7.36
N ALA A 543 -33.25 30.40 6.27
CA ALA A 543 -33.32 30.98 4.94
C ALA A 543 -34.61 31.80 4.82
N PRO A 544 -34.55 33.05 4.35
CA PRO A 544 -35.71 33.92 4.20
C PRO A 544 -36.80 33.35 3.28
#